data_e2a965c71d5eaf59e17ddafe19ce6d29
#
_entry.id   e2a965c71d5eaf59e17ddafe19ce6d29
#
_cell.length_a   1.000
_cell.length_b   1.000
_cell.length_c   1.000
_cell.angle_alpha   90.00
_cell.angle_beta   90.00
_cell.angle_gamma   90.00
#
_symmetry.space_group_name_H-M   'P 1'
#
loop_
_entity.id
_entity.type
_entity.pdbx_description
1 polymer ?
#
loop_
_entity_poly.entity_id
_entity_poly.type
_entity_poly.pdbx_seq_one_letter_code
_entity_poly.pdbx_strand_id
1 'polypeptide(L)'
;MTRQCLIAVLLFAILRTPACTKNKIWQSVPAQQTLSGRSYDVDFGPLKKDTDFFNWFRLTVRNKTDRDMEIDWNRTRYIHNGKDAGLFVFEGVVPAAVKTATIPGAVIPGGETFTRDIVPFKLIAFTPLREQTIDTERNNIVAGLIPEGENGIFLVILQDGKSARARMTVTIESKTVD
;
A
#
# COMPACT_ATOMS: atom_id res chain seq x y z
N MET A 1 79.83 -8.01 -4.93
CA MET A 1 78.88 -6.90 -4.59
C MET A 1 77.47 -7.35 -4.95
N THR A 2 76.77 -7.93 -4.01
CA THR A 2 75.40 -8.51 -4.16
C THR A 2 74.43 -7.59 -3.45
N ARG A 3 73.59 -6.91 -4.23
CA ARG A 3 72.47 -6.12 -3.71
C ARG A 3 71.26 -7.01 -3.50
N GLN A 4 70.92 -7.26 -2.25
CA GLN A 4 69.66 -7.91 -1.86
C GLN A 4 68.52 -6.88 -1.93
N CYS A 5 67.55 -7.09 -2.82
CA CYS A 5 66.26 -6.42 -2.84
C CYS A 5 65.31 -7.04 -1.83
N LEU A 6 65.00 -6.35 -0.74
CA LEU A 6 63.94 -6.69 0.21
C LEU A 6 62.59 -6.26 -0.40
N ILE A 7 61.79 -7.22 -0.76
CA ILE A 7 60.39 -6.99 -1.14
C ILE A 7 59.55 -7.07 0.13
N ALA A 8 59.08 -5.92 0.61
CA ALA A 8 58.13 -5.83 1.69
C ALA A 8 56.71 -6.11 1.13
N VAL A 9 56.15 -7.28 1.43
CA VAL A 9 54.77 -7.64 1.13
C VAL A 9 53.87 -7.01 2.23
N LEU A 10 53.19 -5.93 1.89
CA LEU A 10 52.14 -5.33 2.75
C LEU A 10 50.90 -6.20 2.66
N LEU A 11 50.63 -7.03 3.64
CA LEU A 11 49.35 -7.74 3.82
C LEU A 11 48.30 -6.74 4.29
N PHE A 12 47.45 -6.26 3.36
CA PHE A 12 46.24 -5.53 3.69
C PHE A 12 45.18 -6.50 4.23
N ALA A 13 45.11 -6.64 5.55
CA ALA A 13 44.01 -7.35 6.21
C ALA A 13 42.72 -6.49 6.07
N ILE A 14 41.92 -6.83 5.11
CA ILE A 14 40.55 -6.25 4.97
C ILE A 14 39.69 -6.80 6.11
N LEU A 15 39.56 -6.07 7.20
CA LEU A 15 38.57 -6.32 8.24
C LEU A 15 37.17 -6.14 7.61
N ARG A 16 36.58 -7.25 7.19
CA ARG A 16 35.16 -7.28 6.87
C ARG A 16 34.40 -7.22 8.19
N THR A 17 33.96 -6.03 8.59
CA THR A 17 32.95 -5.88 9.63
C THR A 17 31.65 -6.49 9.10
N PRO A 18 31.06 -7.50 9.76
CA PRO A 18 29.74 -7.97 9.38
C PRO A 18 28.77 -6.79 9.57
N ALA A 19 28.17 -6.33 8.49
CA ALA A 19 27.05 -5.39 8.57
C ALA A 19 25.91 -6.14 9.28
N CYS A 20 25.72 -5.85 10.56
CA CYS A 20 24.59 -6.36 11.33
C CYS A 20 23.34 -5.74 10.73
N THR A 21 22.64 -6.48 9.88
CA THR A 21 21.33 -6.07 9.32
C THR A 21 20.35 -6.12 10.48
N LYS A 22 20.05 -4.96 11.06
CA LYS A 22 19.06 -4.86 12.12
C LYS A 22 17.67 -5.21 11.55
N ASN A 23 17.06 -6.25 12.06
CA ASN A 23 15.72 -6.65 11.67
C ASN A 23 14.70 -5.61 12.18
N LYS A 24 13.80 -5.15 11.29
CA LYS A 24 12.70 -4.26 11.65
C LYS A 24 11.40 -5.05 11.77
N ILE A 25 10.71 -4.88 12.88
CA ILE A 25 9.34 -5.39 13.05
C ILE A 25 8.37 -4.23 12.81
N TRP A 26 7.44 -4.43 11.88
CA TRP A 26 6.41 -3.47 11.51
C TRP A 26 5.10 -3.77 12.23
N GLN A 27 4.53 -2.76 12.87
CA GLN A 27 3.28 -2.83 13.63
C GLN A 27 2.32 -1.74 13.17
N SER A 28 1.02 -1.99 13.35
CA SER A 28 -0.06 -1.01 13.12
C SER A 28 -0.88 -0.83 14.37
N VAL A 29 -1.19 0.41 14.71
CA VAL A 29 -2.04 0.77 15.85
C VAL A 29 -3.14 1.73 15.36
N PRO A 30 -4.42 1.29 15.43
CA PRO A 30 -4.85 -0.09 15.66
C PRO A 30 -4.41 -1.03 14.53
N ALA A 31 -4.46 -2.34 14.75
CA ALA A 31 -4.15 -3.31 13.69
C ALA A 31 -5.10 -3.16 12.49
N GLN A 32 -6.36 -2.84 12.78
CA GLN A 32 -7.42 -2.54 11.82
C GLN A 32 -8.37 -1.53 12.46
N GLN A 33 -8.90 -0.61 11.69
CA GLN A 33 -9.96 0.30 12.13
C GLN A 33 -11.30 -0.15 11.55
N THR A 34 -12.32 -0.16 12.40
CA THR A 34 -13.71 -0.47 12.03
C THR A 34 -14.57 0.75 12.25
N LEU A 35 -15.45 1.06 11.30
CA LEU A 35 -16.47 2.07 11.39
C LEU A 35 -17.83 1.43 11.14
N SER A 36 -18.75 1.50 12.11
CA SER A 36 -20.10 0.98 11.98
C SER A 36 -21.11 2.11 11.85
N GLY A 37 -21.85 2.11 10.74
CA GLY A 37 -22.93 3.05 10.45
C GLY A 37 -24.29 2.37 10.33
N ARG A 38 -25.33 3.17 10.09
CA ARG A 38 -26.68 2.63 9.85
C ARG A 38 -26.79 1.91 8.51
N SER A 39 -26.17 2.47 7.46
CA SER A 39 -26.27 1.97 6.10
C SER A 39 -25.14 1.05 5.70
N TYR A 40 -23.97 1.15 6.32
CA TYR A 40 -22.80 0.33 6.01
C TYR A 40 -21.85 0.21 7.19
N ASP A 41 -21.07 -0.85 7.18
CA ASP A 41 -19.88 -1.02 8.02
C ASP A 41 -18.64 -0.99 7.11
N VAL A 42 -17.53 -0.48 7.64
CA VAL A 42 -16.24 -0.43 6.92
C VAL A 42 -15.13 -0.93 7.84
N ASP A 43 -14.29 -1.81 7.31
CA ASP A 43 -13.04 -2.20 7.91
C ASP A 43 -11.88 -1.75 7.03
N PHE A 44 -10.86 -1.16 7.64
CA PHE A 44 -9.65 -0.70 6.96
C PHE A 44 -8.41 -1.02 7.79
N GLY A 45 -7.45 -1.71 7.21
CA GLY A 45 -6.21 -2.06 7.88
C GLY A 45 -5.06 -2.35 6.92
N PRO A 46 -3.80 -2.17 7.36
CA PRO A 46 -2.64 -2.46 6.56
C PRO A 46 -2.41 -3.98 6.46
N LEU A 47 -1.87 -4.40 5.33
CA LEU A 47 -1.61 -5.79 4.99
C LEU A 47 -0.16 -5.96 4.55
N LYS A 48 0.49 -7.04 5.04
CA LYS A 48 1.78 -7.53 4.56
C LYS A 48 1.50 -8.59 3.49
N LYS A 49 1.87 -8.32 2.25
CA LYS A 49 1.67 -9.26 1.15
C LYS A 49 3.03 -9.61 0.55
N ASP A 50 3.48 -10.84 0.81
CA ASP A 50 4.78 -11.38 0.40
C ASP A 50 6.00 -10.56 0.89
N THR A 51 5.85 -9.84 2.02
CA THR A 51 6.88 -8.99 2.62
C THR A 51 6.79 -8.98 4.14
N ASP A 52 7.89 -8.58 4.82
CA ASP A 52 7.92 -8.38 6.27
C ASP A 52 7.38 -7.00 6.70
N PHE A 53 7.09 -6.13 5.76
CA PHE A 53 6.56 -4.78 5.98
C PHE A 53 5.16 -4.62 5.37
N PHE A 54 4.43 -3.59 5.79
CA PHE A 54 3.13 -3.27 5.21
C PHE A 54 3.33 -2.65 3.83
N ASN A 55 2.63 -3.20 2.82
CA ASN A 55 2.71 -2.76 1.43
C ASN A 55 1.34 -2.60 0.77
N TRP A 56 0.28 -3.13 1.39
CA TRP A 56 -1.10 -3.01 0.94
C TRP A 56 -1.99 -2.58 2.10
N PHE A 57 -3.20 -2.12 1.79
CA PHE A 57 -4.32 -2.02 2.71
C PHE A 57 -5.43 -2.95 2.26
N ARG A 58 -6.14 -3.53 3.22
CA ARG A 58 -7.41 -4.21 2.97
C ARG A 58 -8.55 -3.29 3.33
N LEU A 59 -9.46 -3.09 2.39
CA LEU A 59 -10.72 -2.39 2.57
C LEU A 59 -11.85 -3.40 2.46
N THR A 60 -12.71 -3.46 3.48
CA THR A 60 -13.96 -4.22 3.46
C THR A 60 -15.10 -3.27 3.70
N VAL A 61 -16.12 -3.30 2.86
CA VAL A 61 -17.34 -2.50 2.99
C VAL A 61 -18.54 -3.43 2.95
N ARG A 62 -19.34 -3.45 4.01
CA ARG A 62 -20.59 -4.20 4.08
C ARG A 62 -21.76 -3.26 3.88
N ASN A 63 -22.55 -3.48 2.85
CA ASN A 63 -23.82 -2.79 2.62
C ASN A 63 -24.90 -3.40 3.52
N LYS A 64 -25.48 -2.61 4.42
CA LYS A 64 -26.53 -3.05 5.36
C LYS A 64 -27.93 -2.69 4.89
N THR A 65 -28.03 -2.08 3.73
CA THR A 65 -29.31 -1.70 3.13
C THR A 65 -29.75 -2.73 2.09
N ASP A 66 -30.95 -2.61 1.60
CA ASP A 66 -31.53 -3.39 0.50
C ASP A 66 -31.27 -2.81 -0.90
N ARG A 67 -30.54 -1.70 -0.97
CA ARG A 67 -30.22 -0.99 -2.21
C ARG A 67 -28.74 -0.99 -2.48
N ASP A 68 -28.37 -0.91 -3.76
CA ASP A 68 -26.98 -0.85 -4.17
C ASP A 68 -26.30 0.41 -3.66
N MET A 69 -25.02 0.29 -3.35
CA MET A 69 -24.13 1.43 -3.10
C MET A 69 -22.87 1.28 -3.97
N GLU A 70 -22.17 2.37 -4.17
CA GLU A 70 -20.97 2.40 -5.02
C GLU A 70 -19.83 3.11 -4.31
N ILE A 71 -18.65 2.54 -4.36
CA ILE A 71 -17.41 3.22 -3.95
C ILE A 71 -16.93 4.08 -5.11
N ASP A 72 -16.85 5.40 -4.88
CA ASP A 72 -16.26 6.36 -5.83
C ASP A 72 -14.74 6.43 -5.64
N TRP A 73 -14.01 5.63 -6.41
CA TRP A 73 -12.55 5.59 -6.36
C TRP A 73 -11.88 6.88 -6.81
N ASN A 74 -12.51 7.67 -7.65
CA ASN A 74 -11.96 8.94 -8.15
C ASN A 74 -12.02 10.06 -7.10
N ARG A 75 -12.88 9.90 -6.08
CA ARG A 75 -13.02 10.82 -4.94
C ARG A 75 -12.49 10.21 -3.64
N THR A 76 -12.23 8.91 -3.60
CA THR A 76 -11.59 8.24 -2.47
C THR A 76 -10.09 8.56 -2.46
N ARG A 77 -9.54 8.98 -1.29
CA ARG A 77 -8.18 9.48 -1.16
C ARG A 77 -7.37 8.71 -0.12
N TYR A 78 -6.11 8.50 -0.43
CA TYR A 78 -5.12 8.12 0.55
C TYR A 78 -4.68 9.34 1.35
N ILE A 79 -4.67 9.21 2.67
CA ILE A 79 -4.25 10.26 3.60
C ILE A 79 -2.99 9.80 4.30
N HIS A 80 -1.95 10.64 4.31
CA HIS A 80 -0.73 10.39 5.05
C HIS A 80 -0.38 11.61 5.91
N ASN A 81 -0.26 11.40 7.23
CA ASN A 81 -0.01 12.46 8.21
C ASN A 81 -0.97 13.65 8.03
N GLY A 82 -2.27 13.35 7.89
CA GLY A 82 -3.34 14.33 7.72
C GLY A 82 -3.45 14.98 6.34
N LYS A 83 -2.55 14.69 5.40
CA LYS A 83 -2.53 15.29 4.06
C LYS A 83 -3.04 14.32 2.99
N ASP A 84 -3.77 14.86 2.01
CA ASP A 84 -4.12 14.12 0.80
C ASP A 84 -2.84 13.71 0.06
N ALA A 85 -2.71 12.42 -0.18
CA ALA A 85 -1.55 11.82 -0.78
C ALA A 85 -1.89 11.04 -2.06
N GLY A 86 -3.07 11.27 -2.65
CA GLY A 86 -3.48 10.78 -3.96
C GLY A 86 -4.51 9.66 -3.89
N LEU A 87 -4.69 9.00 -5.03
CA LEU A 87 -5.66 7.93 -5.22
C LEU A 87 -5.12 6.58 -4.76
N PHE A 88 -6.04 5.65 -4.55
CA PHE A 88 -5.74 4.23 -4.45
C PHE A 88 -5.85 3.56 -5.81
N VAL A 89 -5.10 2.47 -5.96
CA VAL A 89 -5.19 1.53 -7.08
C VAL A 89 -5.25 0.11 -6.56
N PHE A 90 -5.70 -0.78 -7.40
CA PHE A 90 -5.86 -2.19 -7.12
C PHE A 90 -5.75 -2.99 -8.43
N GLU A 91 -5.72 -4.30 -8.31
CA GLU A 91 -5.65 -5.19 -9.47
C GLU A 91 -6.77 -4.88 -10.48
N GLY A 92 -6.42 -4.80 -11.75
CA GLY A 92 -7.32 -4.42 -12.85
C GLY A 92 -7.40 -2.92 -13.15
N VAL A 93 -6.78 -2.04 -12.33
CA VAL A 93 -6.71 -0.61 -12.62
C VAL A 93 -5.46 -0.30 -13.44
N VAL A 94 -5.65 0.23 -14.64
CA VAL A 94 -4.54 0.68 -15.48
C VAL A 94 -4.05 2.07 -15.04
N PRO A 95 -2.73 2.34 -15.06
CA PRO A 95 -2.18 3.62 -14.62
C PRO A 95 -2.77 4.85 -15.33
N ALA A 96 -3.18 4.70 -16.59
CA ALA A 96 -3.83 5.77 -17.35
C ALA A 96 -5.15 6.22 -16.70
N ALA A 97 -5.97 5.27 -16.21
CA ALA A 97 -7.25 5.59 -15.54
C ALA A 97 -7.06 6.40 -14.26
N VAL A 98 -5.93 6.19 -13.55
CA VAL A 98 -5.59 6.99 -12.36
C VAL A 98 -5.27 8.42 -12.74
N LYS A 99 -4.47 8.62 -13.79
CA LYS A 99 -4.07 9.97 -14.26
C LYS A 99 -5.25 10.80 -14.76
N THR A 100 -6.25 10.14 -15.36
CA THR A 100 -7.45 10.78 -15.90
C THR A 100 -8.64 10.78 -14.92
N ALA A 101 -8.47 10.21 -13.72
CA ALA A 101 -9.54 10.04 -12.73
C ALA A 101 -10.78 9.33 -13.31
N THR A 102 -10.55 8.27 -14.08
CA THR A 102 -11.60 7.45 -14.71
C THR A 102 -11.62 6.01 -14.19
N ILE A 103 -11.22 5.81 -12.92
CA ILE A 103 -11.31 4.50 -12.27
C ILE A 103 -12.79 4.15 -12.11
N PRO A 104 -13.25 3.00 -12.64
CA PRO A 104 -14.65 2.59 -12.49
C PRO A 104 -15.02 2.44 -11.01
N GLY A 105 -16.22 2.89 -10.65
CA GLY A 105 -16.78 2.69 -9.32
C GLY A 105 -16.98 1.21 -9.01
N ALA A 106 -16.99 0.86 -7.74
CA ALA A 106 -17.28 -0.50 -7.30
C ALA A 106 -18.69 -0.57 -6.70
N VAL A 107 -19.58 -1.22 -7.41
CA VAL A 107 -20.97 -1.44 -6.94
C VAL A 107 -20.99 -2.56 -5.89
N ILE A 108 -21.68 -2.31 -4.78
CA ILE A 108 -21.92 -3.25 -3.68
C ILE A 108 -23.42 -3.45 -3.57
N PRO A 109 -23.97 -4.59 -4.02
CA PRO A 109 -25.39 -4.88 -3.92
C PRO A 109 -25.92 -4.82 -2.49
N GLY A 110 -27.24 -4.62 -2.36
CA GLY A 110 -27.91 -4.62 -1.06
C GLY A 110 -27.64 -5.89 -0.27
N GLY A 111 -27.24 -5.78 1.01
CA GLY A 111 -26.89 -6.88 1.91
C GLY A 111 -25.52 -7.50 1.69
N GLU A 112 -24.81 -7.16 0.62
CA GLU A 112 -23.54 -7.77 0.23
C GLU A 112 -22.32 -7.11 0.87
N THR A 113 -21.20 -7.82 0.80
CA THR A 113 -19.90 -7.36 1.31
C THR A 113 -18.87 -7.32 0.17
N PHE A 114 -18.23 -6.18 0.03
CA PHE A 114 -17.12 -5.94 -0.87
C PHE A 114 -15.80 -5.98 -0.09
N THR A 115 -14.81 -6.72 -0.58
CA THR A 115 -13.45 -6.73 -0.01
C THR A 115 -12.44 -6.57 -1.14
N ARG A 116 -11.47 -5.67 -0.95
CA ARG A 116 -10.39 -5.45 -1.91
C ARG A 116 -9.10 -5.03 -1.22
N ASP A 117 -7.99 -5.57 -1.73
CA ASP A 117 -6.65 -5.10 -1.41
C ASP A 117 -6.34 -3.89 -2.30
N ILE A 118 -5.95 -2.78 -1.68
CA ILE A 118 -5.70 -1.49 -2.33
C ILE A 118 -4.33 -0.96 -1.93
N VAL A 119 -3.69 -0.20 -2.82
CA VAL A 119 -2.40 0.45 -2.54
C VAL A 119 -2.43 1.90 -3.00
N PRO A 120 -1.80 2.84 -2.27
CA PRO A 120 -1.68 4.21 -2.74
C PRO A 120 -0.89 4.28 -4.05
N PHE A 121 -1.43 4.95 -5.06
CA PHE A 121 -0.81 5.04 -6.38
C PHE A 121 0.64 5.55 -6.33
N LYS A 122 0.93 6.50 -5.45
CA LYS A 122 2.27 7.06 -5.29
C LYS A 122 3.31 6.06 -4.71
N LEU A 123 2.85 4.95 -4.13
CA LEU A 123 3.72 3.92 -3.54
C LEU A 123 3.94 2.73 -4.48
N ILE A 124 3.45 2.81 -5.72
CA ILE A 124 3.72 1.77 -6.73
C ILE A 124 5.11 1.99 -7.30
N ALA A 125 5.91 0.93 -7.28
CA ALA A 125 7.14 0.89 -8.03
C ALA A 125 6.82 0.59 -9.50
N PHE A 126 7.05 1.57 -10.39
CA PHE A 126 7.05 1.31 -11.82
C PHE A 126 8.37 0.61 -12.17
N THR A 127 8.31 -0.70 -12.36
CA THR A 127 9.41 -1.39 -13.03
C THR A 127 9.28 -1.04 -14.51
N PRO A 128 10.26 -0.33 -15.14
CA PRO A 128 10.25 -0.18 -16.57
C PRO A 128 10.32 -1.58 -17.15
N LEU A 129 9.29 -1.99 -17.87
CA LEU A 129 9.27 -3.22 -18.63
C LEU A 129 10.44 -3.14 -19.60
N ARG A 130 11.48 -3.95 -19.39
CA ARG A 130 12.42 -4.25 -20.45
C ARG A 130 11.61 -4.90 -21.56
N GLU A 131 11.63 -4.24 -22.72
CA GLU A 131 11.02 -4.72 -23.95
C GLU A 131 11.27 -6.22 -24.10
N GLN A 132 10.19 -6.98 -24.26
CA GLN A 132 10.10 -8.29 -24.93
C GLN A 132 9.34 -9.38 -24.21
N THR A 133 8.37 -9.10 -23.38
CA THR A 133 7.23 -10.04 -23.27
C THR A 133 6.05 -9.28 -22.71
N ILE A 134 5.20 -8.81 -23.59
CA ILE A 134 3.91 -8.25 -23.23
C ILE A 134 3.02 -9.45 -22.89
N ASP A 135 3.12 -9.93 -21.67
CA ASP A 135 2.05 -10.72 -21.06
C ASP A 135 1.06 -9.71 -20.48
N THR A 136 0.12 -9.28 -21.31
CA THR A 136 -0.89 -8.25 -20.99
C THR A 136 -1.90 -8.70 -19.94
N GLU A 137 -1.82 -9.95 -19.47
CA GLU A 137 -2.75 -10.50 -18.47
C GLU A 137 -2.25 -10.42 -17.02
N ARG A 138 -0.99 -10.07 -16.80
CA ARG A 138 -0.42 -9.91 -15.44
C ARG A 138 0.01 -8.47 -15.19
N ASN A 139 -0.96 -7.59 -14.99
CA ASN A 139 -0.72 -6.29 -14.37
C ASN A 139 -0.34 -6.48 -12.89
N ASN A 140 0.83 -7.02 -12.62
CA ASN A 140 1.34 -7.15 -11.26
C ASN A 140 1.69 -5.76 -10.72
N ILE A 141 0.84 -5.26 -9.83
CA ILE A 141 1.15 -4.06 -9.06
C ILE A 141 2.24 -4.41 -8.06
N VAL A 142 3.44 -3.84 -8.25
CA VAL A 142 4.52 -3.93 -7.27
C VAL A 142 4.31 -2.82 -6.24
N ALA A 143 3.70 -3.18 -5.12
CA ALA A 143 3.45 -2.26 -4.03
C ALA A 143 4.72 -2.02 -3.22
N GLY A 144 5.06 -0.74 -3.02
CA GLY A 144 6.15 -0.32 -2.15
C GLY A 144 5.76 -0.28 -0.68
N LEU A 145 6.74 -0.01 0.16
CA LEU A 145 6.57 0.14 1.61
C LEU A 145 5.58 1.27 1.93
N ILE A 146 4.59 0.99 2.78
CA ILE A 146 3.74 2.02 3.38
C ILE A 146 4.55 2.72 4.46
N PRO A 147 4.70 4.07 4.42
CA PRO A 147 5.56 4.80 5.32
C PRO A 147 5.06 4.77 6.77
N GLU A 148 5.98 4.97 7.71
CA GLU A 148 5.67 5.19 9.12
C GLU A 148 4.81 6.46 9.31
N GLY A 149 4.05 6.50 10.42
CA GLY A 149 3.14 7.58 10.76
C GLY A 149 1.68 7.24 10.50
N GLU A 150 0.82 8.27 10.54
CA GLU A 150 -0.60 8.12 10.29
C GLU A 150 -0.87 7.83 8.82
N ASN A 151 -1.52 6.73 8.53
CA ASN A 151 -1.94 6.30 7.21
C ASN A 151 -3.46 6.08 7.22
N GLY A 152 -4.16 6.53 6.20
CA GLY A 152 -5.61 6.45 6.21
C GLY A 152 -6.26 6.52 4.86
N ILE A 153 -7.58 6.34 4.90
CA ILE A 153 -8.47 6.45 3.76
C ILE A 153 -9.53 7.52 4.03
N PHE A 154 -9.74 8.39 3.07
CA PHE A 154 -10.95 9.20 2.95
C PHE A 154 -11.84 8.52 1.91
N LEU A 155 -12.77 7.70 2.39
CA LEU A 155 -13.65 6.88 1.57
C LEU A 155 -14.90 7.66 1.17
N VAL A 156 -15.29 7.57 -0.11
CA VAL A 156 -16.54 8.16 -0.63
C VAL A 156 -17.43 7.05 -1.16
N ILE A 157 -18.63 6.96 -0.60
CA ILE A 157 -19.67 6.01 -0.99
C ILE A 157 -20.87 6.78 -1.54
N LEU A 158 -21.39 6.34 -2.67
CA LEU A 158 -22.59 6.86 -3.30
C LEU A 158 -23.75 5.90 -3.09
N GLN A 159 -24.92 6.41 -2.73
CA GLN A 159 -26.17 5.66 -2.67
C GLN A 159 -27.34 6.62 -2.95
N ASP A 160 -28.21 6.29 -3.89
CA ASP A 160 -29.38 7.09 -4.27
C ASP A 160 -29.04 8.57 -4.61
N GLY A 161 -27.96 8.79 -5.33
CA GLY A 161 -27.50 10.13 -5.68
C GLY A 161 -26.90 10.95 -4.52
N LYS A 162 -26.85 10.38 -3.31
CA LYS A 162 -26.23 11.01 -2.12
C LYS A 162 -24.84 10.44 -1.90
N SER A 163 -23.92 11.29 -1.41
CA SER A 163 -22.57 10.85 -1.03
C SER A 163 -22.43 10.78 0.49
N ALA A 164 -21.98 9.63 0.98
CA ALA A 164 -21.48 9.47 2.34
C ALA A 164 -19.95 9.49 2.33
N ARG A 165 -19.35 9.96 3.42
CA ARG A 165 -17.90 10.06 3.56
C ARG A 165 -17.46 9.45 4.89
N ALA A 166 -16.38 8.66 4.85
CA ALA A 166 -15.78 8.08 6.02
C ALA A 166 -14.27 8.36 6.02
N ARG A 167 -13.74 8.77 7.15
CA ARG A 167 -12.28 8.90 7.34
C ARG A 167 -11.85 7.86 8.37
N MET A 168 -10.86 7.06 8.02
CA MET A 168 -10.30 6.01 8.86
C MET A 168 -8.77 6.10 8.79
N THR A 169 -8.11 5.92 9.94
CA THR A 169 -6.65 6.02 10.02
C THR A 169 -6.07 4.95 10.91
N VAL A 170 -4.87 4.52 10.59
CA VAL A 170 -4.02 3.63 11.38
C VAL A 170 -2.62 4.22 11.44
N THR A 171 -1.92 4.03 12.55
CA THR A 171 -0.52 4.46 12.69
C THR A 171 0.40 3.27 12.45
N ILE A 172 1.32 3.40 11.51
CA ILE A 172 2.34 2.40 11.22
C ILE A 172 3.65 2.81 11.88
N GLU A 173 4.24 1.87 12.60
CA GLU A 173 5.49 2.03 13.32
C GLU A 173 6.45 0.88 13.00
N SER A 174 7.76 1.15 13.02
CA SER A 174 8.77 0.10 12.98
C SER A 174 9.59 0.10 14.25
N LYS A 175 9.93 -1.10 14.74
CA LYS A 175 10.85 -1.30 15.86
C LYS A 175 12.04 -2.10 15.38
N THR A 176 13.23 -1.62 15.68
CA THR A 176 14.47 -2.38 15.47
C THR A 176 14.59 -3.43 16.55
N VAL A 177 14.89 -4.68 16.16
CA VAL A 177 15.16 -5.78 17.06
C VAL A 177 16.64 -6.13 16.92
N ASP A 178 17.34 -6.13 18.06
CA ASP A 178 18.76 -6.51 18.16
C ASP A 178 18.90 -8.02 18.17
#